data_ad76fc787d63311eb169723f115e5e89
#
_entry.id   ad76fc787d63311eb169723f115e5e89
#
_cell.length_a   1.000
_cell.length_b   1.000
_cell.length_c   1.000
_cell.angle_alpha   90.00
_cell.angle_beta   90.00
_cell.angle_gamma   90.00
#
_symmetry.space_group_name_H-M   'P 1'
#
loop_
_entity.id
_entity.type
_entity.pdbx_description
1 polymer ?
#
loop_
_entity_poly.entity_id
_entity_poly.type
_entity_poly.pdbx_seq_one_letter_code
_entity_poly.pdbx_strand_id
1 'polypeptide(L)'
;TTISIMEENNLNLEKNYLVGIYDPSDNDLSINMWEFSDGEKISKIIKKIKKLNLSEDAKEIYNYVILTNSFPPKKNFSKEQFIEIKIDWLIKNGDLELIKDFVIKNKKEKIDSRLLKYYLDQNLSMANLVHLYVCNMPY
;
A
#
# COMPACT_ATOMS: atom_id res chain seq x y z
N THR A 1 -20.41 -22.81 22.44
CA THR A 1 -20.91 -21.55 21.83
C THR A 1 -20.03 -20.35 22.15
N THR A 2 -19.51 -20.24 23.38
CA THR A 2 -18.66 -19.08 23.79
C THR A 2 -17.28 -19.11 23.15
N ILE A 3 -16.69 -20.28 22.91
CA ILE A 3 -15.38 -20.45 22.30
C ILE A 3 -15.42 -20.06 20.81
N SER A 4 -16.46 -20.47 20.06
CA SER A 4 -16.62 -20.11 18.65
C SER A 4 -16.81 -18.61 18.44
N ILE A 5 -17.50 -17.92 19.34
CA ILE A 5 -17.70 -16.45 19.29
C ILE A 5 -16.39 -15.71 19.58
N MET A 6 -15.54 -16.24 20.50
CA MET A 6 -14.23 -15.66 20.77
C MET A 6 -13.23 -15.85 19.62
N GLU A 7 -13.26 -17.00 18.95
CA GLU A 7 -12.44 -17.26 17.78
C GLU A 7 -12.88 -16.40 16.58
N GLU A 8 -14.17 -16.23 16.36
CA GLU A 8 -14.71 -15.39 15.29
C GLU A 8 -14.45 -13.90 15.53
N ASN A 9 -14.51 -13.44 16.76
CA ASN A 9 -14.13 -12.08 17.15
C ASN A 9 -12.63 -11.82 17.01
N ASN A 10 -11.77 -12.79 17.37
CA ASN A 10 -10.32 -12.69 17.18
C ASN A 10 -9.95 -12.68 15.70
N LEU A 11 -10.54 -13.53 14.87
CA LEU A 11 -10.37 -13.55 13.41
C LEU A 11 -10.82 -12.25 12.74
N ASN A 12 -11.90 -11.64 13.23
CA ASN A 12 -12.37 -10.36 12.73
C ASN A 12 -11.50 -9.19 13.19
N LEU A 13 -10.95 -9.25 14.40
CA LEU A 13 -9.96 -8.28 14.89
C LEU A 13 -8.66 -8.37 14.10
N GLU A 14 -8.18 -9.57 13.80
CA GLU A 14 -6.97 -9.79 13.01
C GLU A 14 -7.14 -9.33 11.55
N LYS A 15 -8.29 -9.57 10.93
CA LYS A 15 -8.61 -9.07 9.57
C LYS A 15 -8.55 -7.56 9.46
N ASN A 16 -8.83 -6.82 10.53
CA ASN A 16 -8.74 -5.36 10.56
C ASN A 16 -7.31 -4.82 10.51
N TYR A 17 -6.30 -5.70 10.56
CA TYR A 17 -4.88 -5.32 10.46
C TYR A 17 -4.29 -5.52 9.06
N LEU A 18 -5.06 -6.09 8.13
CA LEU A 18 -4.59 -6.35 6.78
C LEU A 18 -4.86 -5.13 5.89
N VAL A 19 -3.79 -4.54 5.42
CA VAL A 19 -3.81 -3.39 4.51
C VAL A 19 -2.96 -3.68 3.28
N GLY A 20 -3.58 -3.67 2.12
CA GLY A 20 -2.89 -3.96 0.86
C GLY A 20 -3.84 -3.98 -0.34
N ILE A 21 -3.32 -4.41 -1.48
CA ILE A 21 -4.04 -4.51 -2.75
C ILE A 21 -4.19 -5.96 -3.18
N TYR A 22 -3.11 -6.75 -3.07
CA TYR A 22 -3.03 -8.11 -3.60
C TYR A 22 -3.37 -9.15 -2.54
N ASP A 23 -4.06 -10.21 -2.96
CA ASP A 23 -4.20 -11.42 -2.15
C ASP A 23 -2.86 -12.16 -2.11
N PRO A 24 -2.39 -12.58 -0.92
CA PRO A 24 -1.11 -13.29 -0.82
C PRO A 24 -1.06 -14.56 -1.69
N SER A 25 -2.17 -15.28 -1.82
CA SER A 25 -2.24 -16.52 -2.60
C SER A 25 -2.06 -16.32 -4.10
N ASP A 26 -2.36 -15.12 -4.63
CA ASP A 26 -2.23 -14.83 -6.06
C ASP A 26 -0.76 -14.80 -6.54
N ASN A 27 0.18 -14.60 -5.61
CA ASN A 27 1.61 -14.46 -5.89
C ASN A 27 2.49 -15.44 -5.08
N ASP A 28 1.93 -16.57 -4.63
CA ASP A 28 2.63 -17.55 -3.80
C ASP A 28 3.25 -16.95 -2.52
N LEU A 29 2.65 -15.90 -1.99
CA LEU A 29 3.07 -15.25 -0.76
C LEU A 29 2.21 -15.71 0.43
N SER A 30 2.71 -15.51 1.64
CA SER A 30 1.98 -15.80 2.87
C SER A 30 1.51 -14.51 3.54
N ILE A 31 0.31 -14.56 4.12
CA ILE A 31 -0.21 -13.49 4.98
C ILE A 31 0.74 -13.19 6.16
N ASN A 32 1.51 -14.19 6.60
CA ASN A 32 2.48 -14.12 7.69
C ASN A 32 3.93 -13.93 7.21
N MET A 33 4.16 -13.51 5.98
CA MET A 33 5.50 -13.44 5.37
C MET A 33 6.49 -12.55 6.14
N TRP A 34 6.01 -11.62 6.95
CA TRP A 34 6.84 -10.73 7.76
C TRP A 34 6.96 -11.15 9.24
N GLU A 35 6.28 -12.22 9.66
CA GLU A 35 6.11 -12.58 11.07
C GLU A 35 7.44 -12.67 11.84
N PHE A 36 8.44 -13.31 11.25
CA PHE A 36 9.76 -13.52 11.87
C PHE A 36 10.78 -12.42 11.54
N SER A 37 10.35 -11.39 10.84
CA SER A 37 11.23 -10.30 10.44
C SER A 37 11.38 -9.28 11.57
N ASP A 38 12.57 -8.66 11.64
CA ASP A 38 12.83 -7.53 12.52
C ASP A 38 12.48 -6.22 11.80
N GLY A 39 11.54 -5.47 12.36
CA GLY A 39 11.03 -4.24 11.75
C GLY A 39 12.09 -3.15 11.55
N GLU A 40 13.09 -3.04 12.44
CA GLU A 40 14.20 -2.10 12.24
C GLU A 40 15.05 -2.48 11.03
N LYS A 41 15.32 -3.77 10.83
CA LYS A 41 16.06 -4.25 9.66
C LYS A 41 15.29 -3.99 8.38
N ILE A 42 13.98 -4.29 8.38
CA ILE A 42 13.09 -4.00 7.25
C ILE A 42 13.10 -2.50 6.94
N SER A 43 12.93 -1.63 7.94
CA SER A 43 12.97 -0.18 7.74
C SER A 43 14.28 0.29 7.10
N LYS A 44 15.41 -0.26 7.52
CA LYS A 44 16.73 0.07 6.95
C LYS A 44 16.84 -0.37 5.48
N ILE A 45 16.33 -1.55 5.15
CA ILE A 45 16.31 -2.07 3.77
C ILE A 45 15.42 -1.21 2.88
N ILE A 46 14.21 -0.90 3.33
CA ILE A 46 13.25 -0.08 2.58
C ILE A 46 13.79 1.33 2.35
N LYS A 47 14.45 1.95 3.35
CA LYS A 47 15.12 3.24 3.18
C LYS A 47 16.23 3.21 2.13
N LYS A 48 16.93 2.09 1.97
CA LYS A 48 17.92 1.91 0.89
C LYS A 48 17.21 1.77 -0.46
N ILE A 49 16.17 0.93 -0.55
CA ILE A 49 15.40 0.74 -1.79
C ILE A 49 14.80 2.06 -2.29
N LYS A 50 14.29 2.90 -1.39
CA LYS A 50 13.77 4.24 -1.73
C LYS A 50 14.78 5.15 -2.44
N LYS A 51 16.08 4.94 -2.22
CA LYS A 51 17.15 5.72 -2.85
C LYS A 51 17.59 5.18 -4.20
N LEU A 52 17.19 3.96 -4.55
CA LEU A 52 17.56 3.33 -5.79
C LEU A 52 16.62 3.78 -6.93
N ASN A 53 17.19 3.84 -8.13
CA ASN A 53 16.41 3.93 -9.36
C ASN A 53 16.18 2.49 -9.86
N LEU A 54 15.05 1.92 -9.49
CA LEU A 54 14.68 0.54 -9.84
C LEU A 54 14.27 0.45 -11.31
N SER A 55 14.61 -0.67 -11.97
CA SER A 55 14.01 -1.04 -13.25
C SER A 55 12.51 -1.29 -13.11
N GLU A 56 11.76 -1.29 -14.20
CA GLU A 56 10.31 -1.54 -14.17
C GLU A 56 9.99 -2.93 -13.59
N ASP A 57 10.76 -3.96 -14.00
CA ASP A 57 10.58 -5.32 -13.45
C ASP A 57 10.83 -5.38 -11.94
N ALA A 58 11.85 -4.67 -11.46
CA ALA A 58 12.15 -4.60 -10.03
C ALA A 58 11.06 -3.84 -9.25
N LYS A 59 10.46 -2.81 -9.83
CA LYS A 59 9.31 -2.10 -9.26
C LYS A 59 8.09 -3.01 -9.19
N GLU A 60 7.82 -3.79 -10.23
CA GLU A 60 6.71 -4.73 -10.25
C GLU A 60 6.84 -5.78 -9.15
N ILE A 61 8.00 -6.41 -9.02
CA ILE A 61 8.28 -7.37 -7.94
C ILE A 61 8.08 -6.69 -6.57
N TYR A 62 8.59 -5.49 -6.40
CA TYR A 62 8.45 -4.76 -5.15
C TYR A 62 7.00 -4.38 -4.84
N ASN A 63 6.19 -4.05 -5.86
CA ASN A 63 4.75 -3.84 -5.71
C ASN A 63 4.08 -5.07 -5.12
N TYR A 64 4.34 -6.27 -5.67
CA TYR A 64 3.77 -7.51 -5.14
C TYR A 64 4.20 -7.77 -3.70
N VAL A 65 5.45 -7.55 -3.37
CA VAL A 65 5.95 -7.79 -2.01
C VAL A 65 5.37 -6.81 -0.99
N ILE A 66 5.38 -5.49 -1.31
CA ILE A 66 5.03 -4.46 -0.32
C ILE A 66 3.52 -4.19 -0.25
N LEU A 67 2.78 -4.36 -1.36
CA LEU A 67 1.35 -4.07 -1.43
C LEU A 67 0.46 -5.31 -1.22
N THR A 68 1.02 -6.47 -0.99
CA THR A 68 0.25 -7.65 -0.61
C THR A 68 -0.32 -7.50 0.80
N ASN A 69 -1.56 -7.99 0.97
CA ASN A 69 -2.22 -8.11 2.27
C ASN A 69 -1.41 -9.02 3.18
N SER A 70 -0.85 -8.48 4.23
CA SER A 70 -0.02 -9.22 5.17
C SER A 70 0.04 -8.55 6.53
N PHE A 71 0.27 -9.33 7.56
CA PHE A 71 0.52 -8.80 8.89
C PHE A 71 1.90 -8.11 8.97
N PRO A 72 2.00 -7.02 9.74
CA PRO A 72 3.30 -6.39 9.97
C PRO A 72 4.25 -7.30 10.76
N PRO A 73 5.57 -7.04 10.72
CA PRO A 73 6.52 -7.67 11.61
C PRO A 73 6.09 -7.53 13.07
N LYS A 74 6.20 -8.62 13.84
CA LYS A 74 5.86 -8.60 15.28
C LYS A 74 6.88 -7.85 16.13
N LYS A 75 8.12 -7.75 15.66
CA LYS A 75 9.24 -7.18 16.43
C LYS A 75 9.63 -5.81 15.89
N ASN A 76 9.71 -4.82 16.79
CA ASN A 76 10.22 -3.47 16.53
C ASN A 76 9.52 -2.74 15.38
N PHE A 77 8.20 -2.97 15.23
CA PHE A 77 7.41 -2.36 14.15
C PHE A 77 5.96 -2.19 14.55
N SER A 78 5.38 -1.02 14.31
CA SER A 78 3.96 -0.79 14.51
C SER A 78 3.16 -0.99 13.21
N LYS A 79 1.84 -1.18 13.34
CA LYS A 79 0.91 -1.22 12.21
C LYS A 79 1.00 0.08 11.39
N GLU A 80 1.04 1.21 12.08
CA GLU A 80 1.08 2.54 11.46
C GLU A 80 2.35 2.71 10.62
N GLN A 81 3.50 2.30 11.14
CA GLN A 81 4.77 2.31 10.39
C GLN A 81 4.70 1.41 9.14
N PHE A 82 4.01 0.27 9.24
CA PHE A 82 3.86 -0.64 8.11
C PHE A 82 2.96 -0.05 7.02
N ILE A 83 1.86 0.60 7.39
CA ILE A 83 0.98 1.31 6.47
C ILE A 83 1.72 2.48 5.82
N GLU A 84 2.49 3.25 6.60
CA GLU A 84 3.28 4.39 6.11
C GLU A 84 4.27 3.99 5.02
N ILE A 85 4.94 2.85 5.16
CA ILE A 85 5.85 2.33 4.14
C ILE A 85 5.12 2.08 2.81
N LYS A 86 3.93 1.49 2.85
CA LYS A 86 3.10 1.24 1.67
C LYS A 86 2.66 2.54 0.99
N ILE A 87 2.23 3.51 1.79
CA ILE A 87 1.81 4.84 1.31
C ILE A 87 2.98 5.60 0.67
N ASP A 88 4.12 5.63 1.33
CA ASP A 88 5.33 6.27 0.80
C ASP A 88 5.77 5.67 -0.55
N TRP A 89 5.64 4.36 -0.69
CA TRP A 89 5.94 3.70 -1.94
C TRP A 89 4.98 4.10 -3.06
N LEU A 90 3.67 4.11 -2.78
CA LEU A 90 2.64 4.53 -3.73
C LEU A 90 2.84 5.97 -4.19
N ILE A 91 3.14 6.89 -3.26
CA ILE A 91 3.41 8.29 -3.59
C ILE A 91 4.67 8.42 -4.45
N LYS A 92 5.73 7.68 -4.13
CA LYS A 92 6.99 7.74 -4.90
C LYS A 92 6.83 7.24 -6.32
N ASN A 93 6.06 6.18 -6.54
CA ASN A 93 5.87 5.61 -7.87
C ASN A 93 4.94 6.43 -8.76
N GLY A 94 4.04 7.22 -8.19
CA GLY A 94 3.08 8.02 -8.92
C GLY A 94 2.06 7.21 -9.75
N ASP A 95 1.91 5.90 -9.46
CA ASP A 95 0.94 5.03 -10.13
C ASP A 95 -0.47 5.28 -9.58
N LEU A 96 -1.26 6.05 -10.32
CA LEU A 96 -2.59 6.46 -9.89
C LEU A 96 -3.60 5.31 -9.83
N GLU A 97 -3.46 4.28 -10.65
CA GLU A 97 -4.35 3.11 -10.60
C GLU A 97 -4.08 2.28 -9.34
N LEU A 98 -2.81 2.04 -9.00
CA LEU A 98 -2.46 1.36 -7.74
C LEU A 98 -2.92 2.15 -6.52
N ILE A 99 -2.79 3.47 -6.53
CA ILE A 99 -3.27 4.33 -5.43
C ILE A 99 -4.78 4.23 -5.29
N LYS A 100 -5.52 4.32 -6.39
CA LYS A 100 -6.98 4.16 -6.43
C LYS A 100 -7.41 2.81 -5.86
N ASP A 101 -6.78 1.73 -6.30
CA ASP A 101 -7.07 0.38 -5.81
C ASP A 101 -6.78 0.24 -4.32
N PHE A 102 -5.67 0.80 -3.85
CA PHE A 102 -5.32 0.83 -2.43
C PHE A 102 -6.38 1.54 -1.60
N VAL A 103 -6.82 2.72 -2.02
CA VAL A 103 -7.86 3.51 -1.35
C VAL A 103 -9.19 2.75 -1.33
N ILE A 104 -9.60 2.18 -2.45
CA ILE A 104 -10.88 1.45 -2.58
C ILE A 104 -10.90 0.20 -1.70
N LYS A 105 -9.83 -0.60 -1.73
CA LYS A 105 -9.76 -1.87 -0.99
C LYS A 105 -9.64 -1.67 0.53
N ASN A 106 -9.07 -0.54 0.95
CA ASN A 106 -8.81 -0.25 2.36
C ASN A 106 -9.71 0.84 2.95
N LYS A 107 -10.93 1.02 2.44
CA LYS A 107 -11.88 2.07 2.87
C LYS A 107 -12.19 2.09 4.36
N LYS A 108 -12.10 0.96 5.04
CA LYS A 108 -12.39 0.83 6.48
C LYS A 108 -11.24 1.32 7.36
N GLU A 109 -10.05 1.45 6.78
CA GLU A 109 -8.87 1.93 7.49
C GLU A 109 -8.79 3.47 7.40
N LYS A 110 -8.22 4.07 8.42
CA LYS A 110 -7.90 5.50 8.38
C LYS A 110 -6.73 5.73 7.43
N ILE A 111 -7.04 5.93 6.16
CA ILE A 111 -6.03 6.20 5.14
C ILE A 111 -5.39 7.56 5.43
N ASP A 112 -4.06 7.61 5.33
CA ASP A 112 -3.29 8.83 5.52
C ASP A 112 -3.75 9.91 4.51
N SER A 113 -4.06 11.09 5.04
CA SER A 113 -4.49 12.25 4.25
C SER A 113 -3.47 12.65 3.17
N ARG A 114 -2.18 12.34 3.34
CA ARG A 114 -1.13 12.59 2.34
C ARG A 114 -1.38 11.82 1.04
N LEU A 115 -1.82 10.55 1.14
CA LEU A 115 -2.11 9.73 -0.04
C LEU A 115 -3.32 10.26 -0.79
N LEU A 116 -4.39 10.60 -0.07
CA LEU A 116 -5.59 11.18 -0.67
C LEU A 116 -5.30 12.53 -1.33
N LYS A 117 -4.55 13.39 -0.65
CA LYS A 117 -4.12 14.67 -1.21
C LYS A 117 -3.30 14.48 -2.47
N TYR A 118 -2.30 13.60 -2.45
CA TYR A 118 -1.48 13.29 -3.61
C TYR A 118 -2.32 12.81 -4.80
N TYR A 119 -3.25 11.87 -4.55
CA TYR A 119 -4.13 11.35 -5.58
C TYR A 119 -5.01 12.46 -6.20
N LEU A 120 -5.58 13.33 -5.37
CA LEU A 120 -6.40 14.44 -5.83
C LEU A 120 -5.57 15.47 -6.62
N ASP A 121 -4.40 15.84 -6.13
CA ASP A 121 -3.51 16.80 -6.79
C ASP A 121 -3.06 16.28 -8.18
N GLN A 122 -2.76 14.99 -8.31
CA GLN A 122 -2.40 14.39 -9.59
C GLN A 122 -3.57 14.38 -10.57
N ASN A 123 -4.77 14.02 -10.12
CA ASN A 123 -5.96 14.02 -10.98
C ASN A 123 -6.35 15.44 -11.44
N LEU A 124 -6.24 16.44 -10.57
CA LEU A 124 -6.48 17.83 -10.91
C LEU A 124 -5.45 18.33 -11.92
N SER A 125 -4.17 17.99 -11.76
CA SER A 125 -3.10 18.34 -12.70
C SER A 125 -3.35 17.74 -14.08
N MET A 126 -3.78 16.48 -14.18
CA MET A 126 -4.14 15.82 -15.44
C MET A 126 -5.36 16.47 -16.07
N ALA A 127 -6.40 16.79 -15.30
CA ALA A 127 -7.60 17.49 -15.79
C ALA A 127 -7.26 18.86 -16.36
N ASN A 128 -6.37 19.63 -15.70
CA ASN A 128 -5.90 20.92 -16.18
C ASN A 128 -5.12 20.81 -17.51
N LEU A 129 -4.26 19.80 -17.66
CA LEU A 129 -3.54 19.54 -18.91
C LEU A 129 -4.48 19.19 -20.06
N VAL A 130 -5.49 18.35 -19.84
CA VAL A 130 -6.52 18.02 -20.84
C VAL A 130 -7.31 19.27 -21.22
N HIS A 131 -7.70 20.10 -20.26
CA HIS A 131 -8.41 21.35 -20.52
C HIS A 131 -7.59 22.30 -21.39
N LEU A 132 -6.32 22.52 -21.09
CA LEU A 132 -5.40 23.34 -21.89
C LEU A 132 -5.22 22.79 -23.31
N TYR A 133 -5.10 21.48 -23.46
CA TYR A 133 -5.00 20.83 -24.77
C TYR A 133 -6.25 21.08 -25.63
N VAL A 134 -7.43 20.84 -25.05
CA VAL A 134 -8.71 21.04 -25.72
C VAL A 134 -8.92 22.53 -26.10
N CYS A 135 -8.57 23.47 -25.20
CA CYS A 135 -8.70 24.92 -25.47
C CYS A 135 -7.75 25.41 -26.56
N ASN A 136 -6.63 24.75 -26.80
CA ASN A 136 -5.64 25.12 -27.83
C ASN A 136 -5.77 24.30 -29.12
N MET A 137 -6.79 23.45 -29.27
CA MET A 137 -7.06 22.75 -30.52
C MET A 137 -7.55 23.75 -31.58
N PRO A 138 -6.97 23.76 -32.80
CA PRO A 138 -7.53 24.53 -33.91
C PRO A 138 -8.90 23.96 -34.31
N TYR A 139 -9.81 24.85 -34.63
CA TYR A 139 -11.15 24.51 -35.14
C TYR A 139 -11.07 23.77 -36.46
#